data_f1dfdd68e454358a70091db01cf04329
#
_entry.id   f1dfdd68e454358a70091db01cf04329
#
_cell.length_a   1.000
_cell.length_b   1.000
_cell.length_c   1.000
_cell.angle_alpha   90.00
_cell.angle_beta   90.00
_cell.angle_gamma   90.00
#
_symmetry.space_group_name_H-M   'P 1'
#
loop_
_entity.id
_entity.type
_entity.pdbx_description
1 polymer ?
#
loop_
_entity_poly.entity_id
_entity_poly.type
_entity_poly.pdbx_seq_one_letter_code
_entity_poly.pdbx_strand_id
1 'polypeptide(L)'
;LIVIPNERLKLVSDQKITFANAFDVADDVLRQGVKSISDLIKVPGLINLDFADVTAVMKDAGHAHMGVGRATGKEKAEAAANAAVSSPLLETTIQGAKGVIISITSSADITLDDVDVAASIIADAADADANIIFGVAFDEKLEDEMVVTVIATGFGTDINGLANKSGAAASVDSSSANDDEAGDIVDTL
;
A
#
# COMPACT_ATOMS: atom_id res chain seq x y z
N LEU A 1 -2.23 7.97 6.25
CA LEU A 1 -2.88 8.33 4.98
C LEU A 1 -2.80 7.13 4.02
N ILE A 2 -3.95 6.62 3.57
CA ILE A 2 -4.00 5.59 2.53
C ILE A 2 -4.04 6.28 1.17
N VAL A 3 -3.10 5.96 0.29
CA VAL A 3 -3.03 6.50 -1.07
C VAL A 3 -3.43 5.41 -2.06
N ILE A 4 -4.34 5.76 -2.98
CA ILE A 4 -4.77 4.89 -4.06
C ILE A 4 -4.37 5.54 -5.39
N PRO A 5 -3.45 4.95 -6.14
CA PRO A 5 -2.99 5.52 -7.40
C PRO A 5 -4.06 5.35 -8.49
N ASN A 6 -4.69 6.45 -8.88
CA ASN A 6 -5.78 6.44 -9.88
C ASN A 6 -5.38 5.81 -11.23
N GLU A 7 -4.12 5.98 -11.63
CA GLU A 7 -3.62 5.41 -12.89
C GLU A 7 -3.65 3.88 -12.90
N ARG A 8 -3.54 3.27 -11.72
CA ARG A 8 -3.53 1.82 -11.55
C ARG A 8 -4.92 1.19 -11.42
N LEU A 9 -5.96 2.01 -11.24
CA LEU A 9 -7.34 1.52 -11.21
C LEU A 9 -7.72 0.78 -12.50
N LYS A 10 -7.08 1.12 -13.62
CA LYS A 10 -7.27 0.44 -14.91
C LYS A 10 -6.84 -1.03 -14.89
N LEU A 11 -5.97 -1.40 -13.96
CA LEU A 11 -5.41 -2.75 -13.84
C LEU A 11 -6.22 -3.63 -12.87
N VAL A 12 -7.09 -3.02 -12.07
CA VAL A 12 -7.88 -3.71 -11.03
C VAL A 12 -9.28 -4.06 -11.53
N SER A 13 -9.75 -3.36 -12.57
CA SER A 13 -11.09 -3.56 -13.11
C SER A 13 -11.05 -4.56 -14.27
N ASP A 14 -11.86 -5.61 -14.18
CA ASP A 14 -12.10 -6.55 -15.29
C ASP A 14 -12.91 -5.91 -16.42
N GLN A 15 -13.49 -4.75 -16.18
CA GLN A 15 -14.29 -4.01 -17.14
C GLN A 15 -13.45 -2.95 -17.84
N LYS A 16 -13.79 -2.70 -19.12
CA LYS A 16 -13.17 -1.59 -19.84
C LYS A 16 -13.49 -0.27 -19.18
N ILE A 17 -12.47 0.41 -18.65
CA ILE A 17 -12.64 1.72 -18.03
C ILE A 17 -12.85 2.78 -19.10
N THR A 18 -13.95 3.51 -18.96
CA THR A 18 -14.33 4.66 -19.76
C THR A 18 -14.37 5.89 -18.88
N PHE A 19 -14.46 7.08 -19.45
CA PHE A 19 -14.65 8.30 -18.68
C PHE A 19 -15.93 8.28 -17.83
N ALA A 20 -16.96 7.58 -18.27
CA ALA A 20 -18.23 7.51 -17.58
C ALA A 20 -18.16 6.66 -16.29
N ASN A 21 -17.40 5.56 -16.30
CA ASN A 21 -17.31 4.64 -15.15
C ASN A 21 -16.00 4.71 -14.37
N ALA A 22 -15.06 5.58 -14.77
CA ALA A 22 -13.77 5.68 -14.10
C ALA A 22 -13.91 6.11 -12.64
N PHE A 23 -14.83 7.01 -12.35
CA PHE A 23 -15.09 7.46 -10.98
C PHE A 23 -15.82 6.39 -10.15
N ASP A 24 -16.71 5.64 -10.75
CA ASP A 24 -17.40 4.52 -10.08
C ASP A 24 -16.39 3.46 -9.62
N VAL A 25 -15.39 3.15 -10.45
CA VAL A 25 -14.31 2.23 -10.11
C VAL A 25 -13.47 2.78 -8.96
N ALA A 26 -13.14 4.06 -8.97
CA ALA A 26 -12.41 4.70 -7.87
C ALA A 26 -13.21 4.67 -6.57
N ASP A 27 -14.49 4.97 -6.63
CA ASP A 27 -15.40 4.95 -5.48
C ASP A 27 -15.57 3.53 -4.92
N ASP A 28 -15.60 2.51 -5.76
CA ASP A 28 -15.68 1.12 -5.34
C ASP A 28 -14.42 0.69 -4.58
N VAL A 29 -13.24 1.06 -5.05
CA VAL A 29 -11.97 0.77 -4.37
C VAL A 29 -11.90 1.49 -3.03
N LEU A 30 -12.26 2.78 -2.97
CA LEU A 30 -12.30 3.55 -1.72
C LEU A 30 -13.30 2.95 -0.73
N ARG A 31 -14.49 2.61 -1.20
CA ARG A 31 -15.54 1.97 -0.39
C ARG A 31 -15.06 0.64 0.17
N GLN A 32 -14.40 -0.17 -0.65
CA GLN A 32 -13.85 -1.45 -0.22
C GLN A 32 -12.76 -1.28 0.84
N GLY A 33 -11.85 -0.33 0.69
CA GLY A 33 -10.81 -0.03 1.68
C GLY A 33 -11.39 0.41 3.02
N VAL A 34 -12.32 1.36 3.01
CA VAL A 34 -13.00 1.83 4.23
C VAL A 34 -13.83 0.71 4.87
N LYS A 35 -14.56 -0.06 4.04
CA LYS A 35 -15.39 -1.17 4.51
C LYS A 35 -14.52 -2.24 5.17
N SER A 36 -13.40 -2.63 4.58
CA SER A 36 -12.51 -3.65 5.14
C SER A 36 -12.06 -3.30 6.56
N ILE A 37 -11.61 -2.06 6.80
CA ILE A 37 -11.22 -1.62 8.14
C ILE A 37 -12.42 -1.55 9.10
N SER A 38 -13.54 -1.02 8.62
CA SER A 38 -14.74 -0.87 9.44
C SER A 38 -15.33 -2.22 9.85
N ASP A 39 -15.36 -3.16 8.94
CA ASP A 39 -15.91 -4.49 9.18
C ASP A 39 -15.06 -5.29 10.17
N LEU A 40 -13.73 -5.17 10.12
CA LEU A 40 -12.83 -5.79 11.09
C LEU A 40 -13.14 -5.42 12.55
N ILE A 41 -13.63 -4.19 12.75
CA ILE A 41 -13.92 -3.66 14.10
C ILE A 41 -15.38 -3.88 14.49
N LYS A 42 -16.31 -3.73 13.53
CA LYS A 42 -17.74 -3.65 13.81
C LYS A 42 -18.52 -4.94 13.56
N VAL A 43 -18.09 -5.74 12.60
CA VAL A 43 -18.79 -6.96 12.21
C VAL A 43 -18.27 -8.11 13.06
N PRO A 44 -19.15 -8.81 13.82
CA PRO A 44 -18.74 -10.01 14.51
C PRO A 44 -18.25 -11.06 13.51
N GLY A 45 -16.99 -11.43 13.62
CA GLY A 45 -16.33 -12.44 12.78
C GLY A 45 -15.74 -13.57 13.62
N LEU A 46 -14.95 -14.41 13.00
CA LEU A 46 -14.22 -15.46 13.69
C LEU A 46 -13.08 -14.88 14.55
N ILE A 47 -12.40 -13.87 13.99
CA ILE A 47 -11.32 -13.12 14.63
C ILE A 47 -11.59 -11.65 14.41
N ASN A 48 -11.89 -10.94 15.51
CA ASN A 48 -12.14 -9.51 15.48
C ASN A 48 -10.93 -8.76 15.99
N LEU A 49 -10.69 -7.60 15.38
CA LEU A 49 -9.72 -6.62 15.86
C LEU A 49 -10.45 -5.55 16.68
N ASP A 50 -9.83 -5.08 17.73
CA ASP A 50 -10.33 -3.91 18.43
C ASP A 50 -9.75 -2.61 17.83
N PHE A 51 -10.32 -1.48 18.26
CA PHE A 51 -9.84 -0.18 17.78
C PHE A 51 -8.40 0.13 18.23
N ALA A 52 -7.94 -0.42 19.35
CA ALA A 52 -6.60 -0.23 19.86
C ALA A 52 -5.59 -0.95 18.97
N ASP A 53 -5.89 -2.17 18.50
CA ASP A 53 -5.06 -2.93 17.58
C ASP A 53 -4.84 -2.17 16.26
N VAL A 54 -5.93 -1.74 15.63
CA VAL A 54 -5.85 -0.96 14.38
C VAL A 54 -5.10 0.35 14.60
N THR A 55 -5.32 1.03 15.73
CA THR A 55 -4.61 2.27 16.07
C THR A 55 -3.11 2.02 16.26
N ALA A 56 -2.72 0.92 16.87
CA ALA A 56 -1.31 0.58 17.09
C ALA A 56 -0.52 0.46 15.78
N VAL A 57 -1.18 -0.03 14.71
CA VAL A 57 -0.55 -0.19 13.39
C VAL A 57 -0.63 1.08 12.55
N MET A 58 -1.74 1.83 12.65
CA MET A 58 -2.00 2.95 11.73
C MET A 58 -1.63 4.33 12.25
N LYS A 59 -1.57 4.52 13.58
CA LYS A 59 -1.31 5.84 14.17
C LYS A 59 0.13 6.26 13.90
N ASP A 60 0.27 7.46 13.35
CA ASP A 60 1.58 8.09 13.04
C ASP A 60 2.47 7.26 12.10
N ALA A 61 1.88 6.28 11.40
CA ALA A 61 2.59 5.37 10.50
C ALA A 61 2.89 5.96 9.10
N GLY A 62 2.52 7.21 8.84
CA GLY A 62 2.77 7.89 7.57
C GLY A 62 1.82 7.44 6.46
N HIS A 63 2.41 7.09 5.31
CA HIS A 63 1.64 6.57 4.18
C HIS A 63 1.34 5.08 4.35
N ALA A 64 0.15 4.70 3.97
CA ALA A 64 -0.28 3.32 3.92
C ALA A 64 -0.66 2.94 2.48
N HIS A 65 -0.29 1.75 2.09
CA HIS A 65 -0.66 1.15 0.82
C HIS A 65 -1.68 0.05 1.04
N MET A 66 -2.61 -0.09 0.11
CA MET A 66 -3.67 -1.08 0.18
C MET A 66 -3.60 -2.01 -1.02
N GLY A 67 -3.65 -3.31 -0.77
CA GLY A 67 -3.80 -4.34 -1.78
C GLY A 67 -5.07 -5.14 -1.54
N VAL A 68 -5.72 -5.57 -2.61
CA VAL A 68 -6.90 -6.41 -2.55
C VAL A 68 -6.72 -7.58 -3.49
N GLY A 69 -6.97 -8.77 -3.00
CA GLY A 69 -6.98 -10.01 -3.77
C GLY A 69 -8.28 -10.76 -3.58
N ARG A 70 -8.75 -11.41 -4.64
CA ARG A 70 -9.96 -12.23 -4.65
C ARG A 70 -9.68 -13.54 -5.34
N ALA A 71 -10.22 -14.61 -4.79
CA ALA A 71 -10.13 -15.93 -5.41
C ALA A 71 -11.28 -16.83 -4.98
N THR A 72 -11.55 -17.84 -5.78
CA THR A 72 -12.57 -18.86 -5.56
C THR A 72 -11.97 -20.24 -5.67
N GLY A 73 -12.65 -21.25 -5.12
CA GLY A 73 -12.25 -22.66 -5.22
C GLY A 73 -11.29 -23.11 -4.12
N LYS A 74 -10.68 -24.28 -4.32
CA LYS A 74 -9.91 -24.98 -3.27
C LYS A 74 -8.64 -24.27 -2.82
N GLU A 75 -8.00 -23.51 -3.70
CA GLU A 75 -6.76 -22.79 -3.41
C GLU A 75 -7.02 -21.28 -3.25
N LYS A 76 -8.27 -20.92 -2.87
CA LYS A 76 -8.70 -19.54 -2.74
C LYS A 76 -7.84 -18.72 -1.76
N ALA A 77 -7.37 -19.35 -0.69
CA ALA A 77 -6.54 -18.68 0.32
C ALA A 77 -5.19 -18.24 -0.25
N GLU A 78 -4.47 -19.15 -0.88
CA GLU A 78 -3.19 -18.86 -1.52
C GLU A 78 -3.34 -17.88 -2.67
N ALA A 79 -4.31 -18.11 -3.55
CA ALA A 79 -4.53 -17.26 -4.72
C ALA A 79 -4.96 -15.84 -4.33
N ALA A 80 -5.85 -15.68 -3.34
CA ALA A 80 -6.29 -14.37 -2.86
C ALA A 80 -5.17 -13.62 -2.14
N ALA A 81 -4.36 -14.30 -1.30
CA ALA A 81 -3.24 -13.68 -0.62
C ALA A 81 -2.16 -13.21 -1.62
N ASN A 82 -1.77 -14.05 -2.58
CA ASN A 82 -0.84 -13.69 -3.64
C ASN A 82 -1.36 -12.52 -4.49
N ALA A 83 -2.64 -12.52 -4.84
CA ALA A 83 -3.27 -11.42 -5.56
C ALA A 83 -3.27 -10.12 -4.74
N ALA A 84 -3.46 -10.20 -3.41
CA ALA A 84 -3.44 -9.04 -2.53
C ALA A 84 -2.04 -8.41 -2.44
N VAL A 85 -0.98 -9.21 -2.23
CA VAL A 85 0.40 -8.71 -2.15
C VAL A 85 0.96 -8.25 -3.49
N SER A 86 0.40 -8.76 -4.59
CA SER A 86 0.76 -8.37 -5.96
C SER A 86 -0.22 -7.36 -6.56
N SER A 87 -1.14 -6.83 -5.75
CA SER A 87 -2.20 -5.94 -6.22
C SER A 87 -1.62 -4.70 -6.91
N PRO A 88 -2.13 -4.31 -8.09
CA PRO A 88 -1.73 -3.07 -8.75
C PRO A 88 -2.01 -1.81 -7.94
N LEU A 89 -2.88 -1.88 -6.93
CA LEU A 89 -3.17 -0.77 -6.01
C LEU A 89 -2.00 -0.46 -5.07
N LEU A 90 -1.10 -1.42 -4.87
CA LEU A 90 0.16 -1.18 -4.17
C LEU A 90 1.09 -0.38 -5.08
N GLU A 91 1.54 0.79 -4.66
CA GLU A 91 2.56 1.57 -5.39
C GLU A 91 3.92 0.90 -5.36
N THR A 92 4.18 0.21 -4.25
CA THR A 92 5.40 -0.56 -3.99
C THR A 92 5.02 -1.95 -3.51
N THR A 93 5.99 -2.83 -3.39
CA THR A 93 5.79 -4.09 -2.65
C THR A 93 5.54 -3.78 -1.18
N ILE A 94 4.87 -4.69 -0.46
CA ILE A 94 4.69 -4.56 1.00
C ILE A 94 5.99 -4.83 1.78
N GLN A 95 7.06 -5.16 1.09
CA GLN A 95 8.39 -5.37 1.66
C GLN A 95 8.89 -4.09 2.34
N GLY A 96 9.33 -4.22 3.57
CA GLY A 96 9.75 -3.09 4.41
C GLY A 96 8.60 -2.38 5.14
N ALA A 97 7.36 -2.87 5.02
CA ALA A 97 6.26 -2.43 5.86
C ALA A 97 6.47 -2.90 7.29
N LYS A 98 6.40 -1.99 8.26
CA LYS A 98 6.55 -2.31 9.70
C LYS A 98 5.23 -2.59 10.39
N GLY A 99 4.12 -2.27 9.75
CA GLY A 99 2.79 -2.56 10.23
C GLY A 99 1.92 -3.09 9.10
N VAL A 100 1.22 -4.19 9.34
CA VAL A 100 0.35 -4.82 8.34
C VAL A 100 -0.96 -5.20 8.98
N ILE A 101 -2.06 -4.79 8.36
CA ILE A 101 -3.41 -5.22 8.69
C ILE A 101 -3.90 -6.14 7.59
N ILE A 102 -4.34 -7.33 7.96
CA ILE A 102 -4.89 -8.31 7.03
C ILE A 102 -6.38 -8.46 7.35
N SER A 103 -7.23 -8.20 6.38
CA SER A 103 -8.66 -8.45 6.45
C SER A 103 -9.01 -9.61 5.53
N ILE A 104 -9.50 -10.69 6.10
CA ILE A 104 -9.96 -11.85 5.35
C ILE A 104 -11.47 -11.89 5.46
N THR A 105 -12.16 -11.84 4.32
CA THR A 105 -13.61 -12.01 4.25
C THR A 105 -13.92 -13.19 3.34
N SER A 106 -14.69 -14.15 3.82
CA SER A 106 -15.05 -15.35 3.06
C SER A 106 -16.44 -15.84 3.45
N SER A 107 -16.92 -16.83 2.73
CA SER A 107 -18.07 -17.66 3.13
C SER A 107 -17.78 -18.44 4.41
N ALA A 108 -18.79 -19.00 5.03
CA ALA A 108 -18.67 -19.71 6.32
C ALA A 108 -17.90 -21.05 6.25
N ASP A 109 -17.48 -21.47 5.07
CA ASP A 109 -16.71 -22.70 4.81
C ASP A 109 -15.19 -22.53 4.94
N ILE A 110 -14.72 -21.31 5.27
CA ILE A 110 -13.30 -21.05 5.49
C ILE A 110 -12.76 -21.89 6.64
N THR A 111 -11.59 -22.48 6.43
CA THR A 111 -10.89 -23.28 7.45
C THR A 111 -9.80 -22.46 8.14
N LEU A 112 -9.33 -22.92 9.30
CA LEU A 112 -8.17 -22.33 9.96
C LEU A 112 -6.92 -22.42 9.10
N ASP A 113 -6.75 -23.53 8.37
CA ASP A 113 -5.62 -23.72 7.46
C ASP A 113 -5.62 -22.66 6.34
N ASP A 114 -6.79 -22.28 5.81
CA ASP A 114 -6.91 -21.22 4.80
C ASP A 114 -6.46 -19.86 5.37
N VAL A 115 -6.83 -19.57 6.61
CA VAL A 115 -6.41 -18.32 7.28
C VAL A 115 -4.90 -18.33 7.52
N ASP A 116 -4.34 -19.42 7.99
CA ASP A 116 -2.91 -19.57 8.26
C ASP A 116 -2.08 -19.46 6.97
N VAL A 117 -2.53 -20.08 5.89
CA VAL A 117 -1.89 -19.97 4.57
C VAL A 117 -1.89 -18.53 4.08
N ALA A 118 -3.03 -17.86 4.11
CA ALA A 118 -3.13 -16.48 3.66
C ALA A 118 -2.27 -15.54 4.51
N ALA A 119 -2.30 -15.70 5.84
CA ALA A 119 -1.52 -14.88 6.77
C ALA A 119 -0.01 -15.10 6.58
N SER A 120 0.44 -16.35 6.39
CA SER A 120 1.84 -16.69 6.19
C SER A 120 2.41 -16.08 4.91
N ILE A 121 1.68 -16.15 3.79
CA ILE A 121 2.10 -15.57 2.52
C ILE A 121 2.30 -14.05 2.65
N ILE A 122 1.40 -13.38 3.36
CA ILE A 122 1.49 -11.94 3.55
C ILE A 122 2.61 -11.59 4.52
N ALA A 123 2.81 -12.38 5.58
CA ALA A 123 3.89 -12.20 6.53
C ALA A 123 5.27 -12.35 5.86
N ASP A 124 5.44 -13.35 5.01
CA ASP A 124 6.68 -13.58 4.26
C ASP A 124 6.99 -12.45 3.27
N ALA A 125 5.96 -11.75 2.81
CA ALA A 125 6.11 -10.62 1.91
C ALA A 125 6.40 -9.29 2.63
N ALA A 126 6.14 -9.19 3.93
CA ALA A 126 6.37 -8.00 4.77
C ALA A 126 7.80 -7.97 5.34
N ASP A 127 8.10 -6.98 6.19
CA ASP A 127 9.35 -6.96 6.96
C ASP A 127 9.33 -8.05 8.05
N ALA A 128 10.48 -8.64 8.35
CA ALA A 128 10.59 -9.71 9.36
C ALA A 128 10.18 -9.23 10.77
N ASP A 129 10.35 -7.93 11.05
CA ASP A 129 9.98 -7.28 12.32
C ASP A 129 8.60 -6.59 12.23
N ALA A 130 7.80 -6.86 11.18
CA ALA A 130 6.51 -6.24 11.01
C ALA A 130 5.51 -6.63 12.11
N ASN A 131 4.78 -5.65 12.62
CA ASN A 131 3.62 -5.91 13.47
C ASN A 131 2.43 -6.26 12.58
N ILE A 132 2.06 -7.52 12.54
CA ILE A 132 1.00 -8.05 11.70
C ILE A 132 -0.21 -8.37 12.55
N ILE A 133 -1.33 -7.75 12.21
CA ILE A 133 -2.62 -8.07 12.79
C ILE A 133 -3.58 -8.54 11.71
N PHE A 134 -4.40 -9.52 12.02
CA PHE A 134 -5.38 -10.05 11.08
C PHE A 134 -6.74 -10.24 11.72
N GLY A 135 -7.77 -10.09 10.91
CA GLY A 135 -9.14 -10.37 11.29
C GLY A 135 -9.86 -11.13 10.19
N VAL A 136 -10.82 -11.94 10.62
CA VAL A 136 -11.60 -12.82 9.74
C VAL A 136 -13.08 -12.53 9.94
N ALA A 137 -13.74 -12.13 8.87
CA ALA A 137 -15.17 -11.86 8.84
C ALA A 137 -15.88 -12.82 7.86
N PHE A 138 -17.16 -13.08 8.14
CA PHE A 138 -18.00 -13.85 7.23
C PHE A 138 -18.91 -12.93 6.42
N ASP A 139 -19.07 -13.22 5.14
CA ASP A 139 -20.07 -12.60 4.29
C ASP A 139 -20.81 -13.70 3.52
N GLU A 140 -22.08 -13.91 3.88
CA GLU A 140 -22.92 -14.94 3.25
C GLU A 140 -23.16 -14.71 1.76
N LYS A 141 -22.82 -13.52 1.25
CA LYS A 141 -22.94 -13.19 -0.18
C LYS A 141 -21.78 -13.73 -1.00
N LEU A 142 -20.71 -14.13 -0.33
CA LEU A 142 -19.54 -14.73 -0.96
C LEU A 142 -19.77 -16.25 -1.07
N GLU A 143 -20.16 -16.71 -2.25
CA GLU A 143 -20.31 -18.13 -2.55
C GLU A 143 -18.93 -18.69 -2.95
N ASP A 144 -18.28 -19.45 -2.06
CA ASP A 144 -16.95 -20.05 -2.29
C ASP A 144 -15.85 -19.05 -2.68
N GLU A 145 -16.05 -17.76 -2.41
CA GLU A 145 -15.08 -16.70 -2.66
C GLU A 145 -14.38 -16.28 -1.36
N MET A 146 -13.09 -15.99 -1.47
CA MET A 146 -12.29 -15.34 -0.43
C MET A 146 -11.79 -13.99 -0.94
N VAL A 147 -11.96 -12.97 -0.13
CA VAL A 147 -11.43 -11.63 -0.36
C VAL A 147 -10.40 -11.33 0.71
N VAL A 148 -9.17 -11.08 0.31
CA VAL A 148 -8.08 -10.68 1.19
C VAL A 148 -7.73 -9.22 0.91
N THR A 149 -7.81 -8.39 1.94
CA THR A 149 -7.37 -6.99 1.87
C THR A 149 -6.17 -6.82 2.79
N VAL A 150 -5.08 -6.30 2.25
CA VAL A 150 -3.85 -6.01 2.98
C VAL A 150 -3.67 -4.50 3.03
N ILE A 151 -3.42 -3.98 4.24
CA ILE A 151 -3.06 -2.58 4.45
C ILE A 151 -1.68 -2.56 5.09
N ALA A 152 -0.70 -2.09 4.34
CA ALA A 152 0.70 -2.03 4.75
C ALA A 152 1.08 -0.60 5.11
N THR A 153 1.76 -0.43 6.24
CA THR A 153 2.13 0.87 6.81
C THR A 153 3.56 0.88 7.31
N GLY A 154 4.06 2.06 7.68
CA GLY A 154 5.36 2.17 8.35
C GLY A 154 6.54 1.92 7.42
N PHE A 155 6.38 2.17 6.14
CA PHE A 155 7.49 2.24 5.21
C PHE A 155 8.42 3.36 5.66
N GLY A 156 9.67 3.07 5.98
CA GLY A 156 10.63 4.07 6.44
C GLY A 156 10.65 5.30 5.53
N THR A 157 11.19 6.40 6.00
CA THR A 157 11.25 7.72 5.30
C THR A 157 11.99 7.72 3.96
N ASP A 158 12.37 6.56 3.45
CA ASP A 158 13.13 6.40 2.20
C ASP A 158 12.32 6.65 0.92
N ILE A 159 11.00 6.90 1.03
CA ILE A 159 10.17 7.34 -0.12
C ILE A 159 10.64 8.70 -0.65
N ASN A 160 11.36 9.50 0.15
CA ASN A 160 12.00 10.74 -0.30
C ASN A 160 13.31 10.51 -1.08
N GLY A 161 13.85 9.32 -1.10
CA GLY A 161 15.08 8.98 -1.85
C GLY A 161 14.90 9.00 -3.37
N LEU A 162 13.68 8.83 -3.87
CA LEU A 162 13.39 8.90 -5.31
C LEU A 162 13.07 10.32 -5.81
N ALA A 163 12.61 11.21 -4.93
CA ALA A 163 12.33 12.60 -5.30
C ALA A 163 13.60 13.46 -5.41
N ASN A 164 14.72 13.03 -4.80
CA ASN A 164 15.96 13.82 -4.76
C ASN A 164 16.96 13.48 -5.86
N LYS A 165 16.68 12.51 -6.74
CA LYS A 165 17.55 12.21 -7.90
C LYS A 165 17.22 12.99 -9.18
N SER A 166 16.10 13.71 -9.22
CA SER A 166 15.77 14.58 -10.36
C SER A 166 16.14 16.06 -10.15
N GLY A 167 16.65 16.44 -8.98
CA GLY A 167 17.04 17.82 -8.65
C GLY A 167 18.54 18.12 -8.64
N ALA A 168 19.40 17.13 -8.89
CA ALA A 168 20.86 17.30 -8.81
C ALA A 168 21.53 17.35 -10.18
N ALA A 169 20.98 18.10 -11.12
CA ALA A 169 21.65 18.39 -12.37
C ALA A 169 21.35 19.80 -12.82
N ALA A 170 21.81 20.81 -12.08
CA ALA A 170 22.10 22.17 -12.55
C ALA A 170 22.63 23.03 -11.39
N SER A 171 23.80 22.74 -10.89
CA SER A 171 24.65 23.76 -10.27
C SER A 171 25.94 23.80 -11.07
N VAL A 172 25.93 24.65 -12.08
CA VAL A 172 27.14 25.03 -12.81
C VAL A 172 27.98 25.87 -11.89
N ASP A 173 29.11 25.31 -11.61
CA ASP A 173 30.27 25.87 -10.98
C ASP A 173 30.62 27.25 -11.57
N SER A 174 30.59 28.28 -10.77
CA SER A 174 31.22 29.58 -11.06
C SER A 174 32.04 29.98 -9.84
N SER A 175 33.19 29.36 -9.71
CA SER A 175 34.29 29.85 -8.88
C SER A 175 35.60 29.54 -9.60
N SER A 176 36.21 30.56 -10.11
CA SER A 176 37.62 30.87 -10.04
C SER A 176 38.06 31.71 -11.24
N ALA A 177 38.43 32.91 -10.95
CA ALA A 177 39.66 33.54 -11.39
C ALA A 177 39.81 34.87 -10.62
N ASN A 178 40.44 34.75 -9.50
CA ASN A 178 41.35 35.81 -9.07
C ASN A 178 42.63 35.60 -9.91
N ASP A 179 43.20 36.69 -10.40
CA ASP A 179 44.55 37.05 -10.08
C ASP A 179 44.95 38.29 -10.89
N ASP A 180 45.31 39.28 -10.14
CA ASP A 180 46.50 40.11 -10.25
C ASP A 180 46.90 40.62 -11.66
N GLU A 181 46.89 41.93 -11.83
CA GLU A 181 48.15 42.65 -11.76
C GLU A 181 47.89 44.16 -11.74
N ALA A 182 48.69 44.78 -10.86
CA ALA A 182 48.93 46.20 -10.76
C ALA A 182 49.66 46.69 -12.02
N GLY A 183 49.38 47.88 -12.42
CA GLY A 183 50.14 48.61 -13.44
C GLY A 183 49.69 50.03 -13.56
N ASP A 184 50.20 50.79 -12.69
CA ASP A 184 50.60 52.19 -12.74
C ASP A 184 50.79 52.74 -14.13
N ILE A 185 50.45 53.98 -14.39
CA ILE A 185 51.12 55.04 -15.09
C ILE A 185 50.13 56.08 -15.63
N VAL A 186 49.97 57.14 -14.92
CA VAL A 186 50.40 58.51 -15.19
C VAL A 186 50.08 59.04 -16.58
N ASP A 187 49.34 60.09 -16.55
CA ASP A 187 49.63 61.39 -17.17
C ASP A 187 49.05 61.73 -18.56
N THR A 188 48.51 62.87 -18.57
CA THR A 188 48.56 63.95 -19.55
C THR A 188 47.45 64.09 -20.57
N LEU A 189 46.76 65.25 -20.33
CA LEU A 189 46.11 66.24 -21.14
C LEU A 189 44.58 66.24 -21.11
#